data_0eb03656c4a8e949d0de740abaada6c1
#
_entry.id   0eb03656c4a8e949d0de740abaada6c1
#
_cell.length_a   1.000
_cell.length_b   1.000
_cell.length_c   1.000
_cell.angle_alpha   90.00
_cell.angle_beta   90.00
_cell.angle_gamma   90.00
#
_symmetry.space_group_name_H-M   'P 1'
#
loop_
_entity.id
_entity.type
_entity.pdbx_description
1 polymer ?
#
loop_
_entity_poly.entity_id
_entity_poly.type
_entity_poly.pdbx_seq_one_letter_code
_entity_poly.pdbx_strand_id
1 'polypeptide(L)'
;AMTSIAQSKSYRGFVEGGYGAFVGSKTGSVLSLSTSHGKMFGPIFVGGGIGIEQAWVKNESYLEGYISESGWDSWIGRKTFKGINVPVFANIKGIWNNKKLSPTFEVKAGFDLGMAWGLMGEAGAGCRFDLGKTALATTVFTKGVYEPDNLVTDDAKYVEGWFTSLGLKVAWEF
;
A
#
# COMPACT_ATOMS: atom_id res chain seq x y z
N ALA A 1 -39.36 27.08 1.81
CA ALA A 1 -38.64 26.27 2.81
C ALA A 1 -37.20 26.11 2.33
N MET A 2 -36.30 26.95 2.86
CA MET A 2 -34.88 26.78 2.65
C MET A 2 -34.45 25.62 3.53
N THR A 3 -34.21 24.46 2.94
CA THR A 3 -33.47 23.39 3.58
C THR A 3 -32.05 23.88 3.82
N SER A 4 -31.72 24.13 5.08
CA SER A 4 -30.34 24.35 5.49
C SER A 4 -29.55 23.09 5.12
N ILE A 5 -28.77 23.18 4.07
CA ILE A 5 -27.70 22.23 3.81
C ILE A 5 -26.73 22.40 5.00
N ALA A 6 -26.88 21.53 6.00
CA ALA A 6 -25.93 21.44 7.06
C ALA A 6 -24.54 21.36 6.39
N GLN A 7 -23.69 22.35 6.65
CA GLN A 7 -22.30 22.32 6.26
C GLN A 7 -21.69 21.08 6.94
N SER A 8 -21.78 19.94 6.28
CA SER A 8 -21.04 18.76 6.68
C SER A 8 -19.59 19.19 6.69
N LYS A 9 -18.87 18.93 7.77
CA LYS A 9 -17.43 19.13 7.82
C LYS A 9 -16.84 18.46 6.59
N SER A 10 -16.49 19.26 5.61
CA SER A 10 -15.99 18.74 4.33
C SER A 10 -14.62 18.07 4.47
N TYR A 11 -13.89 18.39 5.55
CA TYR A 11 -12.58 17.81 5.85
C TYR A 11 -12.72 16.51 6.62
N ARG A 12 -11.90 15.53 6.22
CA ARG A 12 -11.73 14.25 6.91
C ARG A 12 -10.28 13.80 6.91
N GLY A 13 -9.90 13.11 7.97
CA GLY A 13 -8.63 12.43 8.09
C GLY A 13 -8.82 10.94 8.38
N PHE A 14 -7.84 10.16 7.94
CA PHE A 14 -7.78 8.72 8.19
C PHE A 14 -6.39 8.36 8.70
N VAL A 15 -6.32 7.49 9.70
CA VAL A 15 -5.11 6.75 10.06
C VAL A 15 -5.38 5.28 9.79
N GLU A 16 -4.51 4.64 9.02
CA GLU A 16 -4.72 3.28 8.52
C GLU A 16 -3.52 2.41 8.90
N GLY A 17 -3.80 1.24 9.48
CA GLY A 17 -2.83 0.17 9.70
C GLY A 17 -3.18 -1.03 8.84
N GLY A 18 -2.22 -1.63 8.16
CA GLY A 18 -2.45 -2.73 7.24
C GLY A 18 -1.36 -3.81 7.29
N TYR A 19 -1.77 -5.01 6.92
CA TYR A 19 -0.87 -6.14 6.71
C TYR A 19 -1.23 -6.81 5.39
N GLY A 20 -0.22 -7.08 4.57
CA GLY A 20 -0.37 -7.75 3.28
C GLY A 20 0.70 -8.83 3.07
N ALA A 21 0.37 -9.80 2.24
CA ALA A 21 1.28 -10.79 1.73
C ALA A 21 1.58 -10.52 0.25
N PHE A 22 2.82 -10.68 -0.16
CA PHE A 22 3.19 -10.62 -1.58
C PHE A 22 2.61 -11.84 -2.32
N VAL A 23 2.11 -11.58 -3.52
CA VAL A 23 1.51 -12.60 -4.40
C VAL A 23 2.23 -12.63 -5.75
N GLY A 24 2.32 -13.82 -6.36
CA GLY A 24 3.01 -14.01 -7.64
C GLY A 24 4.39 -14.63 -7.48
N SER A 25 5.38 -14.12 -8.22
CA SER A 25 6.74 -14.64 -8.24
C SER A 25 7.56 -14.34 -6.99
N LYS A 26 7.09 -13.45 -6.12
CA LYS A 26 7.78 -13.03 -4.90
C LYS A 26 6.94 -13.42 -3.69
N THR A 27 7.56 -13.96 -2.67
CA THR A 27 6.94 -14.31 -1.40
C THR A 27 7.41 -13.36 -0.31
N GLY A 28 6.55 -13.09 0.66
CA GLY A 28 6.88 -12.19 1.76
C GLY A 28 5.65 -11.47 2.30
N SER A 29 5.90 -10.45 3.08
CA SER A 29 4.82 -9.67 3.71
C SER A 29 5.20 -8.21 3.85
N VAL A 30 4.19 -7.38 4.03
CA VAL A 30 4.32 -5.95 4.29
C VAL A 30 3.41 -5.54 5.43
N LEU A 31 3.95 -4.78 6.36
CA LEU A 31 3.22 -4.08 7.41
C LEU A 31 3.22 -2.60 7.07
N SER A 32 2.05 -1.97 7.08
CA SER A 32 1.90 -0.57 6.71
C SER A 32 1.19 0.25 7.79
N LEU A 33 1.62 1.50 7.92
CA LEU A 33 0.93 2.53 8.68
C LEU A 33 0.89 3.79 7.82
N SER A 34 -0.29 4.37 7.62
CA SER A 34 -0.42 5.57 6.80
C SER A 34 -1.46 6.53 7.35
N THR A 35 -1.35 7.78 6.93
CA THR A 35 -2.39 8.79 7.18
C THR A 35 -2.77 9.46 5.87
N SER A 36 -4.03 9.81 5.72
CA SER A 36 -4.51 10.59 4.59
C SER A 36 -5.49 11.67 5.05
N HIS A 37 -5.41 12.81 4.39
CA HIS A 37 -6.17 14.02 4.71
C HIS A 37 -6.77 14.61 3.45
N GLY A 38 -8.01 15.08 3.53
CA GLY A 38 -8.70 15.63 2.36
C GLY A 38 -10.10 16.13 2.64
N LYS A 39 -10.89 16.18 1.58
CA LYS A 39 -12.26 16.69 1.61
C LYS A 39 -13.27 15.69 1.10
N MET A 40 -14.46 15.75 1.66
CA MET A 40 -15.63 15.02 1.18
C MET A 40 -16.38 15.85 0.11
N PHE A 41 -16.69 15.20 -1.00
CA PHE A 41 -17.57 15.70 -2.06
C PHE A 41 -18.77 14.74 -2.18
N GLY A 42 -19.80 15.00 -1.39
CA GLY A 42 -20.89 14.04 -1.23
C GLY A 42 -20.38 12.71 -0.62
N PRO A 43 -20.58 11.59 -1.30
CA PRO A 43 -20.10 10.27 -0.81
C PRO A 43 -18.63 10.00 -1.13
N ILE A 44 -17.92 10.91 -1.78
CA ILE A 44 -16.56 10.71 -2.27
C ILE A 44 -15.58 11.56 -1.45
N PHE A 45 -14.59 10.92 -0.86
CA PHE A 45 -13.41 11.56 -0.29
C PHE A 45 -12.33 11.69 -1.35
N VAL A 46 -11.68 12.85 -1.40
CA VAL A 46 -10.50 13.11 -2.21
C VAL A 46 -9.44 13.74 -1.32
N GLY A 47 -8.26 13.17 -1.29
CA GLY A 47 -7.19 13.64 -0.43
C GLY A 47 -5.81 13.16 -0.86
N GLY A 48 -4.84 13.46 -0.02
CA GLY A 48 -3.47 12.96 -0.14
C GLY A 48 -3.01 12.34 1.18
N GLY A 49 -1.99 11.51 1.10
CA GLY A 49 -1.48 10.83 2.27
C GLY A 49 -0.01 10.46 2.16
N ILE A 50 0.52 10.07 3.30
CA ILE A 50 1.87 9.55 3.47
C ILE A 50 1.84 8.38 4.43
N GLY A 51 2.76 7.45 4.28
CA GLY A 51 2.85 6.29 5.16
C GLY A 51 4.28 5.86 5.41
N ILE A 52 4.38 4.80 6.18
CA ILE A 52 5.60 4.01 6.38
C ILE A 52 5.23 2.54 6.24
N GLU A 53 6.05 1.80 5.53
CA GLU A 53 5.86 0.37 5.31
C GLU A 53 7.16 -0.37 5.61
N GLN A 54 7.03 -1.46 6.35
CA GLN A 54 8.10 -2.42 6.53
C GLN A 54 7.81 -3.65 5.66
N ALA A 55 8.65 -3.90 4.69
CA ALA A 55 8.55 -5.05 3.81
C ALA A 55 9.57 -6.14 4.19
N TRP A 56 9.16 -7.39 4.04
CA TRP A 56 10.00 -8.59 4.12
C TRP A 56 9.77 -9.40 2.85
N VAL A 57 10.74 -9.40 1.95
CA VAL A 57 10.65 -10.08 0.65
C VAL A 57 11.61 -11.25 0.65
N LYS A 58 11.08 -12.45 0.39
CA LYS A 58 11.90 -13.65 0.12
C LYS A 58 12.06 -13.76 -1.39
N ASN A 59 13.30 -13.67 -1.86
CA ASN A 59 13.59 -13.96 -3.24
C ASN A 59 14.08 -15.42 -3.33
N GLU A 60 13.33 -16.24 -4.08
CA GLU A 60 13.59 -17.70 -4.11
C GLU A 60 14.67 -18.10 -5.09
N SER A 61 15.12 -17.20 -5.96
CA SER A 61 16.11 -17.57 -6.96
C SER A 61 16.99 -16.39 -7.32
N TYR A 62 18.20 -16.41 -6.82
CA TYR A 62 19.28 -15.69 -7.47
C TYR A 62 20.45 -16.65 -7.77
N LEU A 63 21.05 -16.49 -8.93
CA LEU A 63 22.25 -17.18 -9.32
C LEU A 63 23.46 -16.38 -8.81
N GLU A 64 24.15 -16.87 -7.82
CA GLU A 64 25.49 -16.42 -7.51
C GLU A 64 26.48 -17.28 -8.30
N GLY A 65 27.22 -16.65 -9.21
CA GLY A 65 28.28 -17.30 -9.95
C GLY A 65 29.61 -16.69 -9.55
N TYR A 66 30.57 -17.51 -9.19
CA TYR A 66 31.98 -17.10 -9.07
C TYR A 66 32.86 -17.96 -9.99
N ILE A 67 33.94 -17.38 -10.46
CA ILE A 67 34.92 -18.09 -11.26
C ILE A 67 35.90 -18.75 -10.26
N SER A 68 35.84 -20.07 -10.16
CA SER A 68 36.83 -20.86 -9.44
C SER A 68 37.93 -21.33 -10.40
N GLU A 69 39.08 -21.79 -9.89
CA GLU A 69 40.16 -22.36 -10.70
C GLU A 69 39.73 -23.56 -11.55
N SER A 70 38.58 -24.18 -11.21
CA SER A 70 38.00 -25.34 -11.91
C SER A 70 36.86 -24.98 -12.90
N GLY A 71 36.48 -23.72 -13.01
CA GLY A 71 35.41 -23.28 -13.91
C GLY A 71 34.34 -22.43 -13.22
N TRP A 72 33.21 -22.29 -13.89
CA TRP A 72 32.05 -21.60 -13.34
C TRP A 72 31.28 -22.48 -12.36
N ASP A 73 31.25 -22.07 -11.12
CA ASP A 73 30.41 -22.69 -10.10
C ASP A 73 29.25 -21.75 -9.80
N SER A 74 28.01 -22.22 -9.97
CA SER A 74 26.81 -21.46 -9.71
C SER A 74 25.95 -22.17 -8.67
N TRP A 75 25.52 -21.46 -7.65
CA TRP A 75 24.59 -22.02 -6.68
C TRP A 75 23.38 -21.08 -6.48
N ILE A 76 22.22 -21.68 -6.23
CA ILE A 76 20.97 -20.94 -6.00
C ILE A 76 20.86 -20.64 -4.52
N GLY A 77 20.98 -19.36 -4.17
CA GLY A 77 20.80 -18.89 -2.80
C GLY A 77 19.37 -18.35 -2.56
N ARG A 78 18.91 -18.46 -1.32
CA ARG A 78 17.67 -17.79 -0.85
C ARG A 78 18.07 -16.62 0.04
N LYS A 79 17.73 -15.41 -0.37
CA LYS A 79 17.99 -14.20 0.43
C LYS A 79 16.67 -13.54 0.81
N THR A 80 16.53 -13.15 2.08
CA THR A 80 15.42 -12.34 2.54
C THR A 80 15.86 -10.88 2.56
N PHE A 81 15.17 -10.05 1.80
CA PHE A 81 15.34 -8.60 1.83
C PHE A 81 14.38 -8.00 2.84
N LYS A 82 14.87 -7.05 3.59
CA LYS A 82 14.09 -6.34 4.60
C LYS A 82 14.35 -4.85 4.45
N GLY A 83 13.29 -4.07 4.30
CA GLY A 83 13.47 -2.64 4.12
C GLY A 83 12.23 -1.83 4.43
N ILE A 84 12.44 -0.54 4.51
CA ILE A 84 11.41 0.45 4.80
C ILE A 84 11.10 1.21 3.52
N ASN A 85 9.81 1.43 3.26
CA ASN A 85 9.29 2.29 2.21
C ASN A 85 8.46 3.42 2.83
N VAL A 86 8.41 4.53 2.13
CA VAL A 86 7.60 5.70 2.48
C VAL A 86 6.69 6.02 1.29
N PRO A 87 5.46 5.46 1.25
CA PRO A 87 4.48 5.79 0.23
C PRO A 87 3.96 7.23 0.40
N VAL A 88 3.93 7.97 -0.70
CA VAL A 88 3.27 9.27 -0.84
C VAL A 88 2.23 9.15 -1.94
N PHE A 89 0.96 9.44 -1.64
CA PHE A 89 -0.13 9.09 -2.53
C PHE A 89 -1.30 10.09 -2.51
N ALA A 90 -2.01 10.14 -3.64
CA ALA A 90 -3.39 10.63 -3.70
C ALA A 90 -4.34 9.50 -3.31
N ASN A 91 -5.42 9.83 -2.63
CA ASN A 91 -6.43 8.88 -2.15
C ASN A 91 -7.82 9.31 -2.56
N ILE A 92 -8.56 8.41 -3.19
CA ILE A 92 -9.99 8.56 -3.48
C ILE A 92 -10.70 7.42 -2.77
N LYS A 93 -11.66 7.76 -1.91
CA LYS A 93 -12.47 6.79 -1.17
C LYS A 93 -13.95 7.07 -1.35
N GLY A 94 -14.71 6.07 -1.76
CA GLY A 94 -16.16 6.14 -1.85
C GLY A 94 -16.82 5.49 -0.64
N ILE A 95 -17.84 6.15 -0.09
CA ILE A 95 -18.63 5.65 1.03
C ILE A 95 -20.08 5.55 0.56
N TRP A 96 -20.56 4.32 0.37
CA TRP A 96 -21.91 4.06 -0.15
C TRP A 96 -22.89 3.94 1.01
N ASN A 97 -23.93 4.74 1.00
CA ASN A 97 -24.93 4.77 2.08
C ASN A 97 -24.36 5.21 3.44
N ASN A 98 -24.64 6.41 3.84
CA ASN A 98 -24.21 6.97 5.12
C ASN A 98 -25.02 6.39 6.31
N LYS A 99 -25.06 5.06 6.43
CA LYS A 99 -25.69 4.30 7.51
C LYS A 99 -24.65 3.84 8.52
N LYS A 100 -25.09 3.24 9.60
CA LYS A 100 -24.22 2.69 10.64
C LYS A 100 -23.20 1.69 10.11
N LEU A 101 -23.55 0.97 9.05
CA LEU A 101 -22.65 0.10 8.27
C LEU A 101 -22.75 0.55 6.80
N SER A 102 -21.64 0.90 6.20
CA SER A 102 -21.56 1.43 4.84
C SER A 102 -20.48 0.70 4.05
N PRO A 103 -20.78 0.16 2.85
CA PRO A 103 -19.75 -0.33 1.95
C PRO A 103 -18.83 0.81 1.55
N THR A 104 -17.55 0.49 1.38
CA THR A 104 -16.54 1.45 0.94
C THR A 104 -15.67 0.84 -0.15
N PHE A 105 -15.18 1.70 -1.02
CA PHE A 105 -14.10 1.39 -1.94
C PHE A 105 -13.03 2.47 -1.85
N GLU A 106 -11.82 2.12 -2.20
CA GLU A 106 -10.67 3.02 -2.11
C GLU A 106 -9.71 2.78 -3.25
N VAL A 107 -9.15 3.86 -3.78
CA VAL A 107 -8.06 3.82 -4.76
C VAL A 107 -7.00 4.82 -4.31
N LYS A 108 -5.75 4.35 -4.25
CA LYS A 108 -4.58 5.20 -4.02
C LYS A 108 -3.65 5.09 -5.22
N ALA A 109 -3.04 6.21 -5.59
CA ALA A 109 -2.00 6.25 -6.61
C ALA A 109 -0.91 7.23 -6.19
N GLY A 110 0.36 6.88 -6.42
CA GLY A 110 1.46 7.71 -5.96
C GLY A 110 2.82 7.07 -6.20
N PHE A 111 3.73 7.37 -5.31
CA PHE A 111 5.11 6.88 -5.34
C PHE A 111 5.46 6.21 -4.01
N ASP A 112 6.17 5.11 -4.11
CA ASP A 112 6.84 4.48 -2.98
C ASP A 112 8.31 4.90 -2.98
N LEU A 113 8.78 5.43 -1.85
CA LEU A 113 10.15 5.91 -1.67
C LEU A 113 10.84 5.02 -0.65
N GLY A 114 12.00 4.47 -0.98
CA GLY A 114 12.75 3.62 -0.06
C GLY A 114 13.37 2.41 -0.73
N MET A 115 13.21 1.23 -0.14
CA MET A 115 13.76 -0.02 -0.66
C MET A 115 13.19 -0.39 -2.04
N ALA A 116 11.90 -0.15 -2.25
CA ALA A 116 11.25 -0.22 -3.55
C ALA A 116 10.89 1.20 -3.96
N TRP A 117 11.65 1.78 -4.89
CA TRP A 117 11.34 3.11 -5.40
C TRP A 117 10.59 3.01 -6.72
N GLY A 118 9.33 3.42 -6.73
CA GLY A 118 8.58 3.36 -7.96
C GLY A 118 7.14 3.87 -7.86
N LEU A 119 6.44 3.74 -8.98
CA LEU A 119 5.02 4.04 -9.04
C LEU A 119 4.23 3.03 -8.23
N MET A 120 3.34 3.50 -7.38
CA MET A 120 2.44 2.66 -6.62
C MET A 120 0.98 2.88 -7.01
N GLY A 121 0.23 1.78 -7.01
CA GLY A 121 -1.22 1.78 -7.09
C GLY A 121 -1.80 0.84 -6.05
N GLU A 122 -2.88 1.25 -5.40
CA GLU A 122 -3.61 0.42 -4.45
C GLU A 122 -5.10 0.55 -4.72
N ALA A 123 -5.82 -0.57 -4.68
CA ALA A 123 -7.27 -0.61 -4.74
C ALA A 123 -7.81 -1.50 -3.63
N GLY A 124 -8.93 -1.11 -3.04
CA GLY A 124 -9.53 -1.88 -1.96
C GLY A 124 -11.03 -1.68 -1.84
N ALA A 125 -11.67 -2.66 -1.22
CA ALA A 125 -13.09 -2.63 -0.89
C ALA A 125 -13.31 -3.14 0.53
N GLY A 126 -14.32 -2.61 1.20
CA GLY A 126 -14.56 -2.95 2.58
C GLY A 126 -15.85 -2.38 3.16
N CYS A 127 -15.87 -2.28 4.49
CA CYS A 127 -17.00 -1.77 5.23
C CYS A 127 -16.55 -0.72 6.25
N ARG A 128 -17.34 0.34 6.35
CA ARG A 128 -17.20 1.41 7.33
C ARG A 128 -18.28 1.29 8.38
N PHE A 129 -17.88 1.35 9.64
CA PHE A 129 -18.73 1.36 10.81
C PHE A 129 -18.76 2.76 11.41
N ASP A 130 -19.91 3.42 11.37
CA ASP A 130 -20.09 4.75 11.94
C ASP A 130 -20.20 4.65 13.48
N LEU A 131 -19.35 5.38 14.18
CA LEU A 131 -19.32 5.50 15.64
C LEU A 131 -19.82 6.87 16.12
N GLY A 132 -20.44 7.65 15.23
CA GLY A 132 -20.95 8.98 15.48
C GLY A 132 -19.97 10.08 15.12
N LYS A 133 -19.05 10.46 16.00
CA LYS A 133 -18.03 11.49 15.72
C LYS A 133 -16.85 10.97 14.90
N THR A 134 -16.66 9.68 14.90
CA THR A 134 -15.56 8.96 14.24
C THR A 134 -16.12 7.74 13.54
N ALA A 135 -15.30 7.06 12.75
CA ALA A 135 -15.67 5.78 12.19
C ALA A 135 -14.48 4.83 12.10
N LEU A 136 -14.76 3.56 12.02
CA LEU A 136 -13.81 2.49 11.79
C LEU A 136 -14.12 1.85 10.44
N ALA A 137 -13.11 1.66 9.60
CA ALA A 137 -13.28 0.94 8.35
C ALA A 137 -12.32 -0.25 8.29
N THR A 138 -12.80 -1.34 7.72
CA THR A 138 -11.98 -2.51 7.38
C THR A 138 -11.98 -2.68 5.87
N THR A 139 -10.81 -2.92 5.27
CA THR A 139 -10.67 -2.98 3.82
C THR A 139 -9.77 -4.14 3.43
N VAL A 140 -10.21 -4.97 2.49
CA VAL A 140 -9.35 -5.87 1.73
C VAL A 140 -8.73 -5.04 0.62
N PHE A 141 -7.42 -5.09 0.45
CA PHE A 141 -6.73 -4.31 -0.56
C PHE A 141 -5.77 -5.15 -1.41
N THR A 142 -5.54 -4.70 -2.62
CA THR A 142 -4.40 -5.10 -3.44
C THR A 142 -3.56 -3.87 -3.72
N LYS A 143 -2.25 -4.00 -3.57
CA LYS A 143 -1.27 -2.95 -3.85
C LYS A 143 -0.25 -3.47 -4.84
N GLY A 144 0.03 -2.68 -5.88
CA GLY A 144 1.12 -2.90 -6.82
C GLY A 144 2.14 -1.79 -6.73
N VAL A 145 3.42 -2.13 -6.76
CA VAL A 145 4.53 -1.19 -6.91
C VAL A 145 5.33 -1.61 -8.12
N TYR A 146 5.48 -0.68 -9.06
CA TYR A 146 6.35 -0.88 -10.23
C TYR A 146 7.71 -0.28 -9.92
N GLU A 147 8.73 -1.12 -9.88
CA GLU A 147 10.11 -0.73 -9.67
C GLU A 147 10.82 -0.65 -11.03
N PRO A 148 11.19 0.56 -11.48
CA PRO A 148 12.03 0.69 -12.64
C PRO A 148 13.48 0.30 -12.30
N ASP A 149 14.19 -0.27 -13.26
CA ASP A 149 15.54 -0.85 -13.29
C ASP A 149 16.69 -0.07 -12.61
N ASN A 150 16.63 0.29 -11.33
CA ASN A 150 17.70 1.12 -10.76
C ASN A 150 18.15 0.80 -9.33
N LEU A 151 17.84 -0.34 -8.76
CA LEU A 151 18.48 -0.73 -7.52
C LEU A 151 19.79 -1.48 -7.80
N VAL A 152 20.84 -0.71 -8.00
CA VAL A 152 22.23 -1.21 -7.86
C VAL A 152 22.50 -1.34 -6.37
N THR A 153 22.26 -2.52 -5.81
CA THR A 153 22.98 -2.91 -4.60
C THR A 153 24.39 -3.34 -5.01
N ASP A 154 25.38 -3.18 -4.13
CA ASP A 154 26.79 -3.54 -4.36
C ASP A 154 27.03 -4.98 -4.90
N ASP A 155 26.01 -5.82 -4.89
CA ASP A 155 26.00 -7.20 -5.38
C ASP A 155 25.28 -7.36 -6.73
N ALA A 156 25.25 -6.34 -7.59
CA ALA A 156 24.84 -6.38 -9.01
C ALA A 156 23.65 -7.30 -9.30
N LYS A 157 22.44 -6.96 -8.79
CA LYS A 157 21.21 -7.64 -9.18
C LYS A 157 20.05 -6.70 -9.40
N TYR A 158 19.60 -6.72 -10.65
CA TYR A 158 18.38 -6.06 -11.11
C TYR A 158 17.17 -6.84 -10.60
N VAL A 159 16.31 -6.18 -9.83
CA VAL A 159 14.98 -6.70 -9.50
C VAL A 159 13.95 -5.83 -10.21
N GLU A 160 13.78 -6.10 -11.49
CA GLU A 160 12.77 -5.43 -12.31
C GLU A 160 11.40 -6.04 -12.06
N GLY A 161 10.36 -5.21 -12.05
CA GLY A 161 8.99 -5.66 -12.18
C GLY A 161 8.01 -5.21 -11.12
N TRP A 162 6.82 -5.77 -11.21
CA TRP A 162 5.73 -5.49 -10.29
C TRP A 162 5.84 -6.29 -9.00
N PHE A 163 5.75 -5.57 -7.88
CA PHE A 163 5.53 -6.15 -6.56
C PHE A 163 4.05 -6.03 -6.24
N THR A 164 3.34 -7.12 -6.25
CA THR A 164 1.91 -7.14 -5.92
C THR A 164 1.71 -7.74 -4.54
N SER A 165 0.94 -7.09 -3.70
CA SER A 165 0.52 -7.60 -2.39
C SER A 165 -0.99 -7.58 -2.26
N LEU A 166 -1.53 -8.54 -1.50
CA LEU A 166 -2.93 -8.63 -1.10
C LEU A 166 -2.98 -8.62 0.43
N GLY A 167 -3.91 -7.87 1.01
CA GLY A 167 -3.95 -7.72 2.45
C GLY A 167 -5.24 -7.17 3.02
N LEU A 168 -5.17 -6.93 4.33
CA LEU A 168 -6.23 -6.32 5.13
C LEU A 168 -5.70 -5.06 5.80
N LYS A 169 -6.53 -4.04 5.87
CA LYS A 169 -6.26 -2.84 6.66
C LYS A 169 -7.45 -2.40 7.48
N VAL A 170 -7.15 -1.73 8.57
CA VAL A 170 -8.11 -1.06 9.44
C VAL A 170 -7.79 0.42 9.42
N ALA A 171 -8.82 1.25 9.24
CA ALA A 171 -8.72 2.69 9.22
C ALA A 171 -9.57 3.30 10.33
N TRP A 172 -8.99 4.27 11.03
CA TRP A 172 -9.70 5.17 11.93
C TRP A 172 -9.97 6.49 11.21
N GLU A 173 -11.24 6.88 11.13
CA GLU A 173 -11.71 8.13 10.51
C GLU A 173 -12.05 9.17 11.59
N PHE A 174 -11.60 10.43 11.40
CA PHE A 174 -11.85 11.55 12.30
C PHE A 174 -12.10 12.88 11.57
#